data_397935a1892572eb4e1610d72d03a00c
#
_entry.id   397935a1892572eb4e1610d72d03a00c
#
_cell.length_a   1.000
_cell.length_b   1.000
_cell.length_c   1.000
_cell.angle_alpha   90.00
_cell.angle_beta   90.00
_cell.angle_gamma   90.00
#
_symmetry.space_group_name_H-M   'P 1'
#
loop_
_entity.id
_entity.type
_entity.pdbx_description
1 polymer ?
#
loop_
_entity_poly.entity_id
_entity_poly.type
_entity_poly.pdbx_seq_one_letter_code
_entity_poly.pdbx_strand_id
1 'polypeptide(L)'
;MANSVIDEARQRVIEMFEKNVREKIPDISAYNTGHDGKVGNWLEEQMGVAPNAANKPDLHGIELKTSTKSVLSLGSWDPNYWIFRVEKYRMTRYDFMEIFGKYNPKKKLYSWSGSPVPKIGGPNEFGVRIDIDSNNNISFIYSYTDDKRSNKSSIVPKNLQIEDLTIVRWDADYDESRTNTSTKKGLRLKVEEKYNKNGLCKCFREILENGELGAYSSVGFMDPMTFETFMEYFKTGDFYFDCGMHQSEKENTRNYCQWRVKNRFLDSLIVSRHP
;
A
#
# COMPACT_ATOMS: atom_id res chain seq x y z
N MET A 1 -17.42 10.44 -25.58
CA MET A 1 -17.02 11.59 -24.72
C MET A 1 -16.06 11.17 -23.59
N ALA A 2 -16.31 10.12 -22.80
CA ALA A 2 -15.37 9.71 -21.73
C ALA A 2 -13.99 9.30 -22.26
N ASN A 3 -13.92 8.51 -23.33
CA ASN A 3 -12.64 8.09 -23.93
C ASN A 3 -11.80 9.27 -24.43
N SER A 4 -12.43 10.31 -25.01
CA SER A 4 -11.70 11.50 -25.50
C SER A 4 -11.01 12.27 -24.37
N VAL A 5 -11.59 12.34 -23.18
CA VAL A 5 -11.00 13.01 -21.99
C VAL A 5 -9.80 12.23 -21.46
N ILE A 6 -9.90 10.90 -21.43
CA ILE A 6 -8.79 10.03 -21.02
C ILE A 6 -7.64 10.15 -22.02
N ASP A 7 -7.93 10.16 -23.33
CA ASP A 7 -6.93 10.28 -24.39
C ASP A 7 -6.21 11.63 -24.34
N GLU A 8 -6.94 12.72 -24.10
CA GLU A 8 -6.31 14.05 -23.89
C GLU A 8 -5.41 14.07 -22.66
N ALA A 9 -5.84 13.46 -21.54
CA ALA A 9 -5.03 13.41 -20.35
C ALA A 9 -3.75 12.58 -20.57
N ARG A 10 -3.86 11.44 -21.26
CA ARG A 10 -2.71 10.60 -21.64
C ARG A 10 -1.75 11.35 -22.56
N GLN A 11 -2.28 12.05 -23.57
CA GLN A 11 -1.46 12.84 -24.50
C GLN A 11 -0.64 13.91 -23.79
N ARG A 12 -1.23 14.63 -22.85
CA ARG A 12 -0.51 15.62 -22.01
C ARG A 12 0.60 14.98 -21.19
N VAL A 13 0.34 13.81 -20.61
CA VAL A 13 1.38 13.07 -19.85
C VAL A 13 2.51 12.62 -20.76
N ILE A 14 2.21 12.16 -21.99
CA ILE A 14 3.22 11.81 -23.00
C ILE A 14 4.09 13.02 -23.34
N GLU A 15 3.50 14.17 -23.63
CA GLU A 15 4.24 15.40 -23.95
C GLU A 15 5.17 15.84 -22.81
N MET A 16 4.70 15.74 -21.56
CA MET A 16 5.52 16.03 -20.38
C MET A 16 6.66 15.02 -20.21
N PHE A 17 6.38 13.73 -20.42
CA PHE A 17 7.37 12.66 -20.35
C PHE A 17 8.47 12.87 -21.40
N GLU A 18 8.10 13.08 -22.67
CA GLU A 18 9.02 13.32 -23.77
C GLU A 18 9.95 14.51 -23.49
N LYS A 19 9.38 15.62 -23.04
CA LYS A 19 10.12 16.86 -22.78
C LYS A 19 11.05 16.76 -21.57
N ASN A 20 10.60 16.12 -20.50
CA ASN A 20 11.22 16.27 -19.18
C ASN A 20 11.90 15.03 -18.64
N VAL A 21 11.55 13.82 -19.13
CA VAL A 21 11.92 12.54 -18.48
C VAL A 21 12.62 11.57 -19.41
N ARG A 22 12.16 11.46 -20.65
CA ARG A 22 12.71 10.52 -21.63
C ARG A 22 14.24 10.64 -21.76
N GLU A 23 14.92 9.50 -21.82
CA GLU A 23 16.38 9.36 -21.92
C GLU A 23 17.18 9.95 -20.74
N LYS A 24 16.51 10.44 -19.69
CA LYS A 24 17.19 10.95 -18.50
C LYS A 24 17.39 9.84 -17.46
N ILE A 25 18.56 9.83 -16.85
CA ILE A 25 18.84 9.04 -15.65
C ILE A 25 18.47 9.90 -14.43
N PRO A 26 17.68 9.36 -13.46
CA PRO A 26 17.32 10.13 -12.27
C PRO A 26 18.53 10.62 -11.48
N ASP A 27 18.68 11.92 -11.32
CA ASP A 27 19.62 12.50 -10.37
C ASP A 27 18.98 12.54 -8.99
N ILE A 28 19.38 11.61 -8.14
CA ILE A 28 18.87 11.48 -6.79
C ILE A 28 19.81 12.03 -5.72
N SER A 29 20.84 12.75 -6.11
CA SER A 29 21.87 13.29 -5.21
C SER A 29 21.33 14.29 -4.18
N ALA A 30 20.31 15.07 -4.57
CA ALA A 30 19.64 16.03 -3.70
C ALA A 30 18.64 15.42 -2.71
N TYR A 31 18.30 14.12 -2.86
CA TYR A 31 17.31 13.45 -2.00
C TYR A 31 17.98 12.69 -0.87
N ASN A 32 17.29 12.65 0.29
CA ASN A 32 17.77 11.91 1.46
C ASN A 32 18.08 10.45 1.09
N THR A 33 19.32 10.03 1.29
CA THR A 33 19.85 8.71 0.92
C THR A 33 19.14 7.54 1.60
N GLY A 34 18.53 7.75 2.76
CA GLY A 34 17.76 6.75 3.50
C GLY A 34 16.31 6.56 3.04
N HIS A 35 15.85 7.30 2.01
CA HIS A 35 14.47 7.25 1.56
C HIS A 35 14.30 6.44 0.28
N ASP A 36 13.54 5.33 0.35
CA ASP A 36 13.31 4.42 -0.79
C ASP A 36 12.53 5.08 -1.96
N GLY A 37 11.77 6.15 -1.68
CA GLY A 37 10.93 6.87 -2.65
C GLY A 37 11.65 7.90 -3.53
N LYS A 38 12.96 8.11 -3.36
CA LYS A 38 13.71 9.21 -4.01
C LYS A 38 13.60 9.25 -5.53
N VAL A 39 13.56 8.08 -6.20
CA VAL A 39 13.38 8.01 -7.66
C VAL A 39 11.97 8.42 -8.07
N GLY A 40 10.96 8.06 -7.27
CA GLY A 40 9.58 8.53 -7.47
C GLY A 40 9.47 10.04 -7.31
N ASN A 41 10.06 10.58 -6.25
CA ASN A 41 10.05 12.02 -6.00
C ASN A 41 10.74 12.81 -7.13
N TRP A 42 11.88 12.30 -7.64
CA TRP A 42 12.55 12.90 -8.80
C TRP A 42 11.63 12.90 -10.02
N LEU A 43 10.98 11.76 -10.31
CA LEU A 43 10.06 11.65 -11.44
C LEU A 43 8.88 12.62 -11.30
N GLU A 44 8.24 12.66 -10.12
CA GLU A 44 7.14 13.58 -9.83
C GLU A 44 7.54 15.02 -10.07
N GLU A 45 8.73 15.44 -9.60
CA GLU A 45 9.27 16.79 -9.82
C GLU A 45 9.49 17.10 -11.31
N GLN A 46 10.11 16.18 -12.08
CA GLN A 46 10.30 16.35 -13.53
C GLN A 46 8.97 16.43 -14.28
N MET A 47 7.96 15.71 -13.81
CA MET A 47 6.61 15.74 -14.37
C MET A 47 5.76 16.91 -13.83
N GLY A 48 6.36 17.82 -13.05
CA GLY A 48 5.68 19.01 -12.54
C GLY A 48 4.68 18.74 -11.41
N VAL A 49 4.79 17.61 -10.74
CA VAL A 49 3.96 17.26 -9.57
C VAL A 49 4.59 17.87 -8.32
N ALA A 50 3.87 18.75 -7.65
CA ALA A 50 4.30 19.28 -6.37
C ALA A 50 4.17 18.21 -5.28
N PRO A 51 5.17 18.05 -4.39
CA PRO A 51 5.07 17.13 -3.26
C PRO A 51 3.82 17.40 -2.42
N ASN A 52 2.99 16.38 -2.25
CA ASN A 52 1.78 16.47 -1.44
C ASN A 52 1.45 15.13 -0.79
N ALA A 53 0.62 15.16 0.26
CA ALA A 53 0.13 13.98 0.97
C ALA A 53 -1.34 13.65 0.62
N ALA A 54 -1.89 14.25 -0.43
CA ALA A 54 -3.27 14.05 -0.82
C ALA A 54 -3.47 12.67 -1.47
N ASN A 55 -4.56 12.01 -1.14
CA ASN A 55 -4.98 10.79 -1.83
C ASN A 55 -5.72 11.15 -3.12
N LYS A 56 -4.99 11.75 -4.07
CA LYS A 56 -5.51 12.16 -5.38
C LYS A 56 -4.52 11.75 -6.46
N PRO A 57 -4.97 11.57 -7.71
CA PRO A 57 -4.06 11.32 -8.81
C PRO A 57 -3.14 12.52 -9.07
N ASP A 58 -1.93 12.24 -9.54
CA ASP A 58 -0.84 13.22 -9.64
C ASP A 58 -1.02 14.21 -10.82
N LEU A 59 -1.30 13.68 -12.03
CA LEU A 59 -1.29 14.44 -13.27
C LEU A 59 -2.57 14.29 -14.08
N HIS A 60 -3.30 15.37 -14.30
CA HIS A 60 -4.50 15.37 -15.16
C HIS A 60 -5.50 14.24 -14.81
N GLY A 61 -5.55 13.83 -13.53
CA GLY A 61 -6.38 12.72 -13.08
C GLY A 61 -5.78 11.32 -13.29
N ILE A 62 -4.49 11.23 -13.63
CA ILE A 62 -3.71 10.01 -13.79
C ILE A 62 -2.73 9.90 -12.62
N GLU A 63 -2.68 8.75 -11.96
CA GLU A 63 -1.68 8.42 -10.93
C GLU A 63 -0.34 8.09 -11.59
N LEU A 64 0.76 8.66 -11.09
CA LEU A 64 2.10 8.46 -11.63
C LEU A 64 2.86 7.37 -10.86
N LYS A 65 3.50 6.45 -11.56
CA LYS A 65 4.38 5.42 -10.99
C LYS A 65 5.68 5.31 -11.78
N THR A 66 6.73 4.87 -11.09
CA THR A 66 8.03 4.55 -11.70
C THR A 66 8.33 3.06 -11.61
N SER A 67 9.16 2.55 -12.49
CA SER A 67 9.66 1.16 -12.40
C SER A 67 10.47 0.93 -11.13
N THR A 68 10.21 -0.21 -10.50
CA THR A 68 10.94 -0.70 -9.32
C THR A 68 11.39 -2.15 -9.54
N LYS A 69 12.28 -2.66 -8.70
CA LYS A 69 12.76 -4.05 -8.83
C LYS A 69 11.69 -5.10 -8.53
N SER A 70 10.80 -4.85 -7.57
CA SER A 70 9.89 -5.91 -7.10
C SER A 70 8.46 -5.48 -6.88
N VAL A 71 8.22 -4.44 -6.08
CA VAL A 71 6.88 -4.03 -5.67
C VAL A 71 6.69 -2.52 -5.74
N LEU A 72 5.45 -2.11 -5.96
CA LEU A 72 5.02 -0.72 -5.99
C LEU A 72 3.99 -0.47 -4.89
N SER A 73 3.94 0.75 -4.37
CA SER A 73 2.88 1.20 -3.48
C SER A 73 1.71 1.73 -4.29
N LEU A 74 0.52 1.21 -4.02
CA LEU A 74 -0.73 1.73 -4.54
C LEU A 74 -1.19 2.95 -3.74
N GLY A 75 -1.04 2.91 -2.43
CA GLY A 75 -1.41 4.00 -1.55
C GLY A 75 -1.13 3.65 -0.09
N SER A 76 -1.22 4.64 0.77
CA SER A 76 -1.16 4.46 2.22
C SER A 76 -2.55 4.78 2.80
N TRP A 77 -3.35 3.75 3.03
CA TRP A 77 -4.74 3.88 3.44
C TRP A 77 -4.98 3.25 4.80
N ASP A 78 -5.11 4.10 5.82
CA ASP A 78 -5.43 3.67 7.18
C ASP A 78 -6.74 2.87 7.22
N PRO A 79 -6.79 1.77 8.02
CA PRO A 79 -8.02 1.05 8.27
C PRO A 79 -9.02 1.91 9.05
N ASN A 80 -10.27 1.51 8.99
CA ASN A 80 -11.36 2.15 9.73
C ASN A 80 -11.43 1.67 11.18
N TYR A 81 -10.81 0.52 11.47
CA TYR A 81 -10.78 -0.06 12.81
C TYR A 81 -9.38 -0.60 13.13
N TRP A 82 -8.90 -0.27 14.33
CA TRP A 82 -7.74 -0.86 14.99
C TRP A 82 -8.11 -1.36 16.37
N ILE A 83 -7.74 -2.59 16.73
CA ILE A 83 -8.00 -3.13 18.06
C ILE A 83 -7.37 -2.27 19.16
N PHE A 84 -6.18 -1.73 18.97
CA PHE A 84 -5.49 -0.89 19.95
C PHE A 84 -6.12 0.51 20.16
N ARG A 85 -7.18 0.84 19.41
CA ARG A 85 -7.98 2.06 19.62
C ARG A 85 -9.32 1.76 20.30
N VAL A 86 -9.53 0.53 20.75
CA VAL A 86 -10.73 0.12 21.47
C VAL A 86 -10.44 0.07 22.95
N GLU A 87 -11.08 0.93 23.72
CA GLU A 87 -10.81 1.15 25.15
C GLU A 87 -10.85 -0.15 25.98
N LYS A 88 -11.81 -1.03 25.72
CA LYS A 88 -11.97 -2.30 26.47
C LYS A 88 -10.72 -3.19 26.44
N TYR A 89 -9.87 -3.09 25.42
CA TYR A 89 -8.65 -3.88 25.33
C TYR A 89 -7.46 -3.26 26.04
N ARG A 90 -7.51 -1.98 26.39
CA ARG A 90 -6.46 -1.22 27.06
C ARG A 90 -5.07 -1.44 26.43
N MET A 91 -5.04 -1.53 25.10
CA MET A 91 -3.88 -1.87 24.30
C MET A 91 -3.30 -0.62 23.66
N THR A 92 -2.01 -0.44 23.78
CA THR A 92 -1.27 0.58 23.02
C THR A 92 -0.87 0.01 21.65
N ARG A 93 -0.38 0.86 20.75
CA ARG A 93 0.21 0.38 19.49
C ARG A 93 1.46 -0.48 19.74
N TYR A 94 2.23 -0.17 20.78
CA TYR A 94 3.39 -0.97 21.16
C TYR A 94 2.96 -2.38 21.54
N ASP A 95 1.95 -2.52 22.41
CA ASP A 95 1.40 -3.83 22.79
C ASP A 95 0.88 -4.62 21.58
N PHE A 96 0.22 -3.93 20.63
CA PHE A 96 -0.20 -4.56 19.37
C PHE A 96 0.99 -5.12 18.59
N MET A 97 2.08 -4.35 18.50
CA MET A 97 3.28 -4.76 17.79
C MET A 97 4.00 -5.92 18.51
N GLU A 98 4.00 -5.93 19.82
CA GLU A 98 4.56 -7.02 20.63
C GLU A 98 3.74 -8.31 20.48
N ILE A 99 2.42 -8.20 20.51
CA ILE A 99 1.50 -9.35 20.43
C ILE A 99 1.42 -9.92 19.02
N PHE A 100 1.20 -9.08 18.01
CA PHE A 100 0.90 -9.49 16.62
C PHE A 100 2.06 -9.29 15.64
N GLY A 101 3.13 -8.64 16.04
CA GLY A 101 4.29 -8.36 15.21
C GLY A 101 5.42 -9.38 15.37
N LYS A 102 6.50 -9.13 14.64
CA LYS A 102 7.74 -9.90 14.70
C LYS A 102 8.85 -9.07 15.28
N TYR A 103 9.52 -9.58 16.30
CA TYR A 103 10.70 -8.93 16.89
C TYR A 103 11.92 -9.12 16.01
N ASN A 104 12.65 -8.02 15.77
CA ASN A 104 13.94 -8.04 15.11
C ASN A 104 15.05 -7.76 16.14
N PRO A 105 15.83 -8.78 16.57
CA PRO A 105 16.83 -8.60 17.63
C PRO A 105 18.00 -7.71 17.21
N LYS A 106 18.35 -7.65 15.92
CA LYS A 106 19.42 -6.78 15.42
C LYS A 106 19.05 -5.30 15.50
N LYS A 107 17.81 -4.98 15.21
CA LYS A 107 17.28 -3.60 15.24
C LYS A 107 16.61 -3.24 16.58
N LYS A 108 16.43 -4.22 17.48
CA LYS A 108 15.75 -4.07 18.77
C LYS A 108 14.36 -3.40 18.63
N LEU A 109 13.58 -3.85 17.68
CA LEU A 109 12.24 -3.32 17.41
C LEU A 109 11.28 -4.43 16.96
N TYR A 110 9.99 -4.19 17.18
CA TYR A 110 8.92 -4.97 16.59
C TYR A 110 8.53 -4.42 15.23
N SER A 111 8.15 -5.32 14.32
CA SER A 111 7.66 -4.98 12.98
C SER A 111 6.36 -5.72 12.68
N TRP A 112 5.36 -5.01 12.19
CA TRP A 112 4.16 -5.59 11.60
C TRP A 112 4.17 -5.34 10.09
N SER A 113 5.03 -6.10 9.43
CA SER A 113 5.27 -6.09 7.98
C SER A 113 5.79 -7.46 7.56
N GLY A 114 5.54 -7.87 6.34
CA GLY A 114 5.93 -9.19 5.84
C GLY A 114 5.17 -10.34 6.51
N SER A 115 5.85 -11.27 7.18
CA SER A 115 5.24 -12.51 7.71
C SER A 115 4.11 -12.33 8.73
N PRO A 116 4.11 -11.31 9.61
CA PRO A 116 2.97 -11.07 10.52
C PRO A 116 1.70 -10.58 9.82
N VAL A 117 1.84 -9.93 8.67
CA VAL A 117 0.68 -9.43 7.92
C VAL A 117 0.08 -10.59 7.12
N PRO A 118 -1.22 -10.89 7.26
CA PRO A 118 -1.84 -12.01 6.57
C PRO A 118 -1.90 -11.76 5.06
N LYS A 119 -1.97 -12.87 4.32
CA LYS A 119 -2.24 -12.89 2.88
C LYS A 119 -3.50 -13.69 2.62
N ILE A 120 -4.09 -13.53 1.45
CA ILE A 120 -5.19 -14.38 1.00
C ILE A 120 -4.75 -15.85 1.06
N GLY A 121 -5.61 -16.74 1.58
CA GLY A 121 -5.40 -18.18 1.55
C GLY A 121 -5.39 -18.89 2.91
N GLY A 122 -5.60 -18.23 4.02
CA GLY A 122 -5.72 -18.85 5.34
C GLY A 122 -4.84 -18.21 6.41
N PRO A 123 -4.86 -18.74 7.65
CA PRO A 123 -4.09 -18.20 8.76
C PRO A 123 -2.58 -18.31 8.51
N ASN A 124 -1.87 -17.23 8.80
CA ASN A 124 -0.40 -17.22 8.79
C ASN A 124 0.17 -17.85 10.09
N GLU A 125 1.50 -17.84 10.24
CA GLU A 125 2.19 -18.33 11.43
C GLU A 125 1.75 -17.63 12.74
N PHE A 126 1.28 -16.38 12.62
CA PHE A 126 0.82 -15.56 13.75
C PHE A 126 -0.67 -15.75 14.05
N GLY A 127 -1.34 -16.72 13.44
CA GLY A 127 -2.75 -17.00 13.63
C GLY A 127 -3.69 -15.96 13.02
N VAL A 128 -3.21 -15.13 12.10
CA VAL A 128 -4.00 -14.06 11.48
C VAL A 128 -4.39 -14.46 10.06
N ARG A 129 -5.68 -14.35 9.75
CA ARG A 129 -6.24 -14.55 8.41
C ARG A 129 -6.94 -13.29 7.90
N ILE A 130 -7.16 -13.24 6.60
CA ILE A 130 -8.02 -12.24 5.96
C ILE A 130 -9.43 -12.83 5.85
N ASP A 131 -10.40 -12.02 6.27
CA ASP A 131 -11.81 -12.26 6.04
C ASP A 131 -12.41 -11.12 5.20
N ILE A 132 -13.20 -11.46 4.17
CA ILE A 132 -13.85 -10.50 3.28
C ILE A 132 -15.34 -10.83 3.29
N ASP A 133 -16.14 -9.92 3.82
CA ASP A 133 -17.59 -10.11 3.89
C ASP A 133 -18.30 -9.81 2.55
N SER A 134 -19.60 -10.05 2.50
CA SER A 134 -20.45 -9.83 1.32
C SER A 134 -20.49 -8.36 0.84
N ASN A 135 -20.13 -7.42 1.71
CA ASN A 135 -20.05 -5.99 1.39
C ASN A 135 -18.64 -5.56 0.99
N ASN A 136 -17.70 -6.52 0.80
CA ASN A 136 -16.30 -6.27 0.55
C ASN A 136 -15.56 -5.50 1.67
N ASN A 137 -16.04 -5.57 2.91
CA ASN A 137 -15.24 -5.15 4.04
C ASN A 137 -14.10 -6.16 4.26
N ILE A 138 -12.89 -5.66 4.51
CA ILE A 138 -11.71 -6.49 4.71
C ILE A 138 -11.38 -6.47 6.20
N SER A 139 -11.36 -7.64 6.84
CA SER A 139 -10.97 -7.80 8.23
C SER A 139 -9.77 -8.70 8.38
N PHE A 140 -8.85 -8.33 9.26
CA PHE A 140 -7.79 -9.22 9.72
C PHE A 140 -8.23 -9.81 11.05
N ILE A 141 -8.40 -11.13 11.04
CA ILE A 141 -8.96 -11.91 12.13
C ILE A 141 -7.85 -12.76 12.74
N TYR A 142 -7.62 -12.57 14.03
CA TYR A 142 -6.74 -13.40 14.82
C TYR A 142 -7.51 -14.55 15.46
N SER A 143 -6.92 -15.75 15.43
CA SER A 143 -7.38 -16.94 16.14
C SER A 143 -6.22 -17.47 16.99
N TYR A 144 -6.43 -17.59 18.29
CA TYR A 144 -5.42 -18.11 19.19
C TYR A 144 -5.07 -19.59 18.89
N THR A 145 -6.04 -20.38 18.45
CA THR A 145 -5.81 -21.77 18.06
C THR A 145 -4.89 -21.88 16.85
N ASP A 146 -5.06 -20.98 15.87
CA ASP A 146 -4.27 -20.98 14.64
C ASP A 146 -2.87 -20.37 14.80
N ASP A 147 -2.60 -19.68 15.91
CA ASP A 147 -1.28 -19.12 16.20
C ASP A 147 -0.27 -20.24 16.49
N LYS A 148 0.70 -20.42 15.61
CA LYS A 148 1.69 -21.49 15.64
C LYS A 148 2.96 -21.16 16.43
N ARG A 149 3.05 -19.94 16.98
CA ARG A 149 4.23 -19.50 17.72
C ARG A 149 4.35 -20.28 19.05
N SER A 150 5.52 -20.80 19.33
CA SER A 150 5.78 -21.57 20.56
C SER A 150 5.61 -20.77 21.86
N ASN A 151 5.82 -19.45 21.78
CA ASN A 151 5.74 -18.52 22.91
C ASN A 151 4.40 -17.77 22.99
N LYS A 152 3.37 -18.15 22.20
CA LYS A 152 2.09 -17.43 22.15
C LYS A 152 1.43 -17.26 23.52
N SER A 153 1.52 -18.27 24.39
CA SER A 153 0.89 -18.25 25.72
C SER A 153 1.51 -17.21 26.66
N SER A 154 2.75 -16.78 26.42
CA SER A 154 3.44 -15.77 27.22
C SER A 154 3.28 -14.35 26.68
N ILE A 155 3.01 -14.20 25.37
CA ILE A 155 2.92 -12.88 24.72
C ILE A 155 1.47 -12.43 24.46
N VAL A 156 0.53 -13.39 24.31
CA VAL A 156 -0.88 -13.06 24.08
C VAL A 156 -1.62 -13.04 25.42
N PRO A 157 -2.16 -11.90 25.86
CA PRO A 157 -2.95 -11.80 27.07
C PRO A 157 -4.17 -12.74 27.07
N LYS A 158 -4.55 -13.26 28.24
CA LYS A 158 -5.65 -14.25 28.35
C LYS A 158 -6.98 -13.80 27.73
N ASN A 159 -7.31 -12.51 27.84
CA ASN A 159 -8.51 -11.92 27.27
C ASN A 159 -8.49 -11.81 25.73
N LEU A 160 -7.33 -12.05 25.12
CA LEU A 160 -7.16 -12.12 23.65
C LEU A 160 -6.92 -13.54 23.14
N GLN A 161 -6.85 -14.55 24.04
CA GLN A 161 -6.73 -15.95 23.68
C GLN A 161 -8.10 -16.53 23.25
N ILE A 162 -8.68 -15.92 22.22
CA ILE A 162 -9.99 -16.26 21.68
C ILE A 162 -9.90 -16.49 20.16
N GLU A 163 -10.96 -17.06 19.64
CA GLU A 163 -11.17 -17.20 18.20
C GLU A 163 -11.83 -15.93 17.63
N ASP A 164 -11.65 -15.70 16.34
CA ASP A 164 -12.35 -14.67 15.57
C ASP A 164 -12.22 -13.23 16.10
N LEU A 165 -11.04 -12.91 16.67
CA LEU A 165 -10.73 -11.57 17.13
C LEU A 165 -10.39 -10.64 15.96
N THR A 166 -11.25 -9.70 15.63
CA THR A 166 -10.92 -8.64 14.67
C THR A 166 -9.83 -7.73 15.22
N ILE A 167 -8.67 -7.69 14.58
CA ILE A 167 -7.54 -6.83 14.98
C ILE A 167 -7.42 -5.58 14.12
N VAL A 168 -7.80 -5.67 12.84
CA VAL A 168 -7.82 -4.54 11.88
C VAL A 168 -8.99 -4.71 10.94
N ARG A 169 -9.62 -3.61 10.47
CA ARG A 169 -10.66 -3.66 9.45
C ARG A 169 -10.67 -2.41 8.58
N TRP A 170 -10.83 -2.63 7.28
CA TRP A 170 -11.22 -1.62 6.30
C TRP A 170 -12.68 -1.84 5.93
N ASP A 171 -13.51 -0.83 6.16
CA ASP A 171 -14.87 -0.82 5.65
C ASP A 171 -14.83 -0.40 4.17
N ALA A 172 -15.59 -1.09 3.32
CA ALA A 172 -15.72 -0.72 1.91
C ALA A 172 -16.28 0.70 1.80
N ASP A 173 -17.37 0.94 2.49
CA ASP A 173 -17.98 2.27 2.62
C ASP A 173 -17.83 2.76 4.07
N TYR A 174 -17.74 4.10 4.26
CA TYR A 174 -17.57 4.65 5.60
C TYR A 174 -18.81 4.42 6.46
N ASP A 175 -18.58 3.86 7.64
CA ASP A 175 -19.60 3.65 8.67
C ASP A 175 -19.09 4.18 10.01
N GLU A 176 -19.65 5.29 10.48
CA GLU A 176 -19.24 5.94 11.71
C GLU A 176 -19.42 5.03 12.94
N SER A 177 -20.46 4.20 12.97
CA SER A 177 -20.76 3.30 14.08
C SER A 177 -19.71 2.20 14.27
N ARG A 178 -18.96 1.88 13.21
CA ARG A 178 -17.93 0.84 13.16
C ARG A 178 -16.51 1.38 13.13
N THR A 179 -16.33 2.69 12.99
CA THR A 179 -15.02 3.34 12.81
C THR A 179 -14.51 3.87 14.13
N ASN A 180 -13.25 3.54 14.46
CA ASN A 180 -12.56 4.05 15.66
C ASN A 180 -11.27 4.81 15.32
N THR A 181 -11.17 5.33 14.12
CA THR A 181 -10.04 6.11 13.64
C THR A 181 -10.47 7.49 13.15
N SER A 182 -9.52 8.38 12.89
CA SER A 182 -9.78 9.69 12.31
C SER A 182 -10.15 9.66 10.83
N THR A 183 -10.00 8.51 10.15
CA THR A 183 -10.38 8.39 8.75
C THR A 183 -11.89 8.34 8.59
N LYS A 184 -12.43 9.29 7.81
CA LYS A 184 -13.85 9.39 7.47
C LYS A 184 -14.14 8.92 6.04
N LYS A 185 -13.34 8.01 5.52
CA LYS A 185 -13.47 7.45 4.17
C LYS A 185 -13.40 5.93 4.23
N GLY A 186 -14.31 5.26 3.54
CA GLY A 186 -14.21 3.84 3.24
C GLY A 186 -13.10 3.56 2.22
N LEU A 187 -12.75 2.29 2.07
CA LEU A 187 -11.68 1.87 1.14
C LEU A 187 -12.10 2.14 -0.31
N ARG A 188 -13.38 1.97 -0.67
CA ARG A 188 -13.93 2.30 -1.98
C ARG A 188 -13.56 3.73 -2.40
N LEU A 189 -13.91 4.68 -1.57
CA LEU A 189 -13.67 6.09 -1.87
C LEU A 189 -12.16 6.38 -2.01
N LYS A 190 -11.31 5.77 -1.17
CA LYS A 190 -9.85 5.94 -1.24
C LYS A 190 -9.25 5.41 -2.54
N VAL A 191 -9.73 4.26 -3.01
CA VAL A 191 -9.29 3.65 -4.27
C VAL A 191 -9.77 4.48 -5.46
N GLU A 192 -11.05 4.82 -5.50
CA GLU A 192 -11.66 5.48 -6.65
C GLU A 192 -11.22 6.94 -6.80
N GLU A 193 -11.05 7.68 -5.70
CA GLU A 193 -10.47 9.02 -5.77
C GLU A 193 -9.09 9.03 -6.43
N LYS A 194 -8.32 7.95 -6.24
CA LYS A 194 -6.94 7.86 -6.74
C LYS A 194 -6.84 7.30 -8.15
N TYR A 195 -7.66 6.32 -8.50
CA TYR A 195 -7.47 5.52 -9.71
C TYR A 195 -8.63 5.56 -10.71
N ASN A 196 -9.84 5.95 -10.30
CA ASN A 196 -11.02 5.83 -11.14
C ASN A 196 -11.29 7.06 -12.03
N LYS A 197 -10.40 8.06 -12.03
CA LYS A 197 -10.58 9.24 -12.90
C LYS A 197 -10.07 8.96 -14.30
N ASN A 198 -8.75 8.89 -14.46
CA ASN A 198 -8.10 8.64 -15.75
C ASN A 198 -7.05 7.51 -15.67
N GLY A 199 -7.10 6.70 -14.60
CA GLY A 199 -6.25 5.54 -14.42
C GLY A 199 -4.87 5.86 -13.85
N LEU A 200 -3.88 5.09 -14.30
CA LEU A 200 -2.50 5.16 -13.85
C LEU A 200 -1.56 5.21 -15.05
N CYS A 201 -0.47 5.94 -14.93
CA CYS A 201 0.67 5.81 -15.83
C CYS A 201 1.91 5.30 -15.09
N LYS A 202 2.70 4.48 -15.77
CA LYS A 202 3.97 3.99 -15.30
C LYS A 202 5.08 4.40 -16.26
N CYS A 203 6.06 5.16 -15.76
CA CYS A 203 7.27 5.47 -16.48
C CYS A 203 8.27 4.33 -16.32
N PHE A 204 8.65 3.74 -17.44
CA PHE A 204 9.60 2.62 -17.51
C PHE A 204 11.02 3.15 -17.65
N ARG A 205 11.90 2.60 -16.87
CA ARG A 205 13.33 2.80 -16.96
C ARG A 205 14.07 1.48 -16.87
N GLU A 206 15.25 1.46 -17.40
CA GLU A 206 16.16 0.33 -17.24
C GLU A 206 16.55 0.15 -15.77
N ILE A 207 16.62 -1.10 -15.33
CA ILE A 207 17.08 -1.48 -13.99
C ILE A 207 18.35 -2.29 -14.20
N LEU A 208 19.51 -1.65 -13.98
CA LEU A 208 20.81 -2.25 -14.20
C LEU A 208 21.14 -3.29 -13.11
N GLU A 209 21.86 -4.35 -13.49
CA GLU A 209 22.21 -5.45 -12.58
C GLU A 209 23.06 -5.00 -11.40
N ASN A 210 23.98 -4.05 -11.64
CA ASN A 210 24.83 -3.46 -10.61
C ASN A 210 24.09 -2.55 -9.61
N GLY A 211 22.79 -2.35 -9.80
CA GLY A 211 21.94 -1.51 -8.96
C GLY A 211 21.96 -0.01 -9.31
N GLU A 212 22.68 0.37 -10.35
CA GLU A 212 22.62 1.74 -10.90
C GLU A 212 21.26 2.03 -11.53
N LEU A 213 20.97 3.31 -11.65
CA LEU A 213 19.73 3.79 -12.26
C LEU A 213 19.93 3.90 -13.76
N GLY A 214 19.11 3.22 -14.54
CA GLY A 214 19.04 3.40 -15.99
C GLY A 214 18.17 4.58 -16.39
N ALA A 215 18.26 4.97 -17.65
CA ALA A 215 17.44 6.01 -18.24
C ALA A 215 15.97 5.59 -18.41
N TYR A 216 15.07 6.55 -18.39
CA TYR A 216 13.67 6.33 -18.75
C TYR A 216 13.51 6.14 -20.26
N SER A 217 12.74 5.15 -20.66
CA SER A 217 12.61 4.77 -22.08
C SER A 217 11.18 4.89 -22.63
N SER A 218 10.18 4.82 -21.76
CA SER A 218 8.78 4.79 -22.21
C SER A 218 7.80 5.04 -21.07
N VAL A 219 6.56 5.38 -21.41
CA VAL A 219 5.44 5.50 -20.48
C VAL A 219 4.30 4.60 -20.93
N GLY A 220 3.73 3.84 -19.98
CA GLY A 220 2.58 2.98 -20.23
C GLY A 220 1.39 3.40 -19.39
N PHE A 221 0.18 3.13 -19.87
CA PHE A 221 -1.07 3.54 -19.25
C PHE A 221 -1.94 2.34 -18.89
N MET A 222 -2.53 2.39 -17.72
CA MET A 222 -3.58 1.51 -17.24
C MET A 222 -4.91 2.25 -17.26
N ASP A 223 -5.99 1.56 -17.58
CA ASP A 223 -7.33 2.12 -17.53
C ASP A 223 -7.78 2.48 -16.10
N PRO A 224 -8.79 3.35 -15.95
CA PRO A 224 -9.39 3.63 -14.66
C PRO A 224 -9.78 2.37 -13.90
N MET A 225 -9.49 2.34 -12.60
CA MET A 225 -9.75 1.19 -11.75
C MET A 225 -10.86 1.51 -10.75
N THR A 226 -11.94 0.75 -10.81
CA THR A 226 -13.03 0.78 -9.82
C THR A 226 -12.63 0.03 -8.55
N PHE A 227 -13.40 0.22 -7.49
CA PHE A 227 -13.20 -0.55 -6.27
C PHE A 227 -13.45 -2.05 -6.48
N GLU A 228 -14.40 -2.42 -7.32
CA GLU A 228 -14.70 -3.82 -7.66
C GLU A 228 -13.49 -4.48 -8.31
N THR A 229 -12.87 -3.83 -9.30
CA THR A 229 -11.63 -4.31 -9.95
C THR A 229 -10.48 -4.41 -8.95
N PHE A 230 -10.33 -3.43 -8.06
CA PHE A 230 -9.34 -3.49 -6.98
C PHE A 230 -9.56 -4.73 -6.09
N MET A 231 -10.81 -5.03 -5.72
CA MET A 231 -11.16 -6.18 -4.88
C MET A 231 -10.92 -7.52 -5.60
N GLU A 232 -11.12 -7.60 -6.92
CA GLU A 232 -10.75 -8.78 -7.71
C GLU A 232 -9.25 -9.06 -7.59
N TYR A 233 -8.40 -8.07 -7.82
CA TYR A 233 -6.95 -8.22 -7.70
C TYR A 233 -6.48 -8.48 -6.27
N PHE A 234 -7.21 -7.95 -5.27
CA PHE A 234 -6.94 -8.25 -3.87
C PHE A 234 -7.28 -9.72 -3.54
N LYS A 235 -8.43 -10.22 -3.99
CA LYS A 235 -8.88 -11.60 -3.76
C LYS A 235 -7.95 -12.64 -4.41
N THR A 236 -7.25 -12.30 -5.49
CA THR A 236 -6.21 -13.17 -6.09
C THR A 236 -4.85 -13.05 -5.42
N GLY A 237 -4.66 -12.06 -4.55
CA GLY A 237 -3.40 -11.78 -3.86
C GLY A 237 -2.37 -11.03 -4.69
N ASP A 238 -2.76 -10.50 -5.86
CA ASP A 238 -1.90 -9.66 -6.70
C ASP A 238 -1.76 -8.26 -6.13
N PHE A 239 -2.87 -7.71 -5.59
CA PHE A 239 -2.84 -6.58 -4.68
C PHE A 239 -2.84 -7.12 -3.24
N TYR A 240 -2.10 -6.48 -2.37
CA TYR A 240 -2.00 -6.92 -0.98
C TYR A 240 -1.67 -5.75 -0.05
N PHE A 241 -2.03 -5.92 1.20
CA PHE A 241 -1.63 -5.00 2.24
C PHE A 241 -0.28 -5.44 2.83
N ASP A 242 0.64 -4.49 2.98
CA ASP A 242 1.90 -4.69 3.71
C ASP A 242 2.19 -3.45 4.55
N CYS A 243 1.83 -3.53 5.81
CA CYS A 243 2.04 -2.44 6.74
C CYS A 243 3.54 -2.26 7.01
N GLY A 244 4.12 -1.17 6.57
CA GLY A 244 5.50 -0.83 6.93
C GLY A 244 5.66 -0.38 8.38
N MET A 245 4.78 -0.80 9.29
CA MET A 245 4.78 -0.37 10.69
C MET A 245 5.88 -1.05 11.49
N HIS A 246 6.68 -0.27 12.20
CA HIS A 246 7.66 -0.75 13.15
C HIS A 246 7.81 0.21 14.32
N GLN A 247 8.16 -0.32 15.48
CA GLN A 247 8.26 0.45 16.72
C GLN A 247 9.30 -0.16 17.66
N SER A 248 10.09 0.69 18.32
CA SER A 248 10.92 0.35 19.46
C SER A 248 10.32 0.90 20.75
N GLU A 249 10.79 0.43 21.91
CA GLU A 249 10.38 0.97 23.22
C GLU A 249 10.61 2.48 23.34
N LYS A 250 11.64 2.99 22.66
CA LYS A 250 12.12 4.37 22.80
C LYS A 250 11.52 5.33 21.78
N GLU A 251 11.05 4.85 20.63
CA GLU A 251 10.66 5.70 19.53
C GLU A 251 9.46 5.15 18.76
N ASN A 252 8.55 6.04 18.46
CA ASN A 252 7.39 5.79 17.63
C ASN A 252 7.78 5.92 16.15
N THR A 253 8.37 4.87 15.58
CA THR A 253 9.19 5.04 14.41
C THR A 253 8.45 5.09 13.09
N ARG A 254 7.42 4.32 12.81
CA ARG A 254 6.77 4.37 11.50
C ARG A 254 5.36 3.81 11.54
N ASN A 255 4.43 4.55 10.95
CA ASN A 255 3.04 4.13 10.88
C ASN A 255 2.55 4.22 9.43
N TYR A 256 2.98 3.26 8.61
CA TYR A 256 2.51 3.17 7.23
C TYR A 256 1.45 2.07 7.09
N CYS A 257 0.44 2.34 6.30
CA CYS A 257 -0.62 1.40 5.93
C CYS A 257 -0.60 1.22 4.42
N GLN A 258 0.46 0.59 3.93
CA GLN A 258 0.73 0.52 2.50
C GLN A 258 -0.01 -0.63 1.83
N TRP A 259 -0.73 -0.29 0.78
CA TRP A 259 -1.24 -1.24 -0.18
C TRP A 259 -0.25 -1.36 -1.32
N ARG A 260 0.03 -2.58 -1.74
CA ARG A 260 1.11 -2.89 -2.67
C ARG A 260 0.65 -3.76 -3.81
N VAL A 261 1.42 -3.71 -4.90
CA VAL A 261 1.28 -4.56 -6.08
C VAL A 261 2.65 -5.04 -6.51
N LYS A 262 2.73 -6.29 -7.00
CA LYS A 262 3.94 -6.78 -7.66
C LYS A 262 4.15 -6.02 -8.96
N ASN A 263 5.37 -5.55 -9.21
CA ASN A 263 5.69 -4.78 -10.41
C ASN A 263 5.26 -5.50 -11.69
N ARG A 264 5.55 -6.80 -11.81
CA ARG A 264 5.18 -7.62 -12.96
C ARG A 264 3.66 -7.70 -13.19
N PHE A 265 2.87 -7.77 -12.13
CA PHE A 265 1.41 -7.78 -12.27
C PHE A 265 0.90 -6.43 -12.75
N LEU A 266 1.41 -5.33 -12.20
CA LEU A 266 1.04 -3.99 -12.68
C LEU A 266 1.38 -3.81 -14.17
N ASP A 267 2.53 -4.35 -14.61
CA ASP A 267 2.92 -4.31 -16.02
C ASP A 267 1.94 -5.04 -16.95
N SER A 268 1.31 -6.12 -16.46
CA SER A 268 0.29 -6.85 -17.24
C SER A 268 -1.04 -6.10 -17.38
N LEU A 269 -1.26 -5.06 -16.57
CA LEU A 269 -2.45 -4.20 -16.64
C LEU A 269 -2.27 -3.00 -17.59
N ILE A 270 -1.08 -2.82 -18.17
CA ILE A 270 -0.81 -1.73 -19.11
C ILE A 270 -1.50 -2.03 -20.45
N VAL A 271 -2.42 -1.16 -20.84
CA VAL A 271 -3.22 -1.31 -22.08
C VAL A 271 -2.62 -0.57 -23.26
N SER A 272 -1.79 0.43 -23.05
CA SER A 272 -1.07 1.15 -24.09
C SER A 272 0.28 1.61 -23.60
N ARG A 273 1.28 1.68 -24.49
CA ARG A 273 2.64 2.11 -24.18
C ARG A 273 3.18 3.01 -25.27
N HIS A 274 3.72 4.14 -24.86
CA HIS A 274 4.43 5.09 -25.70
C HIS A 274 5.93 4.95 -25.44
N PRO A 275 6.76 4.68 -26.50
CA PRO A 275 8.21 4.48 -26.37
C PRO A 275 8.93 5.75 -25.92
#